data_f0fcf04cfc48a8caea7148446ec731e6
#
_entry.id   f0fcf04cfc48a8caea7148446ec731e6
#
_cell.length_a   1.000
_cell.length_b   1.000
_cell.length_c   1.000
_cell.angle_alpha   90.00
_cell.angle_beta   90.00
_cell.angle_gamma   90.00
#
_symmetry.space_group_name_H-M   'P 1'
#
loop_
_entity.id
_entity.type
_entity.pdbx_description
1 polymer ?
#
loop_
_entity_poly.entity_id
_entity_poly.type
_entity_poly.pdbx_seq_one_letter_code
_entity_poly.pdbx_strand_id
1 'polypeptide(L)'
;YNTLILSMPGAGKTTLLRLIKNELAPAGQKSGRILYAGKPTEEADEKTSAAAIGYVMQNPDSQIVTDRVYSELAFGLENLGVPSDAIRRRVGEMANYFGIADWFRKKTNELSGGQKQLLSLACVMVMQPRLLILDEPTGQLDPIAAADFIATLQKINRELGLTVLLAEHRLEEIFPVADR
;
A
#
# COMPACT_ATOMS: atom_id res chain seq x y z
N TYR A 1 -3.30 11.44 -10.00
CA TYR A 1 -1.98 11.46 -10.64
C TYR A 1 -1.18 10.22 -10.20
N ASN A 2 -0.52 9.58 -11.16
CA ASN A 2 0.42 8.50 -10.92
C ASN A 2 1.83 9.02 -11.13
N THR A 3 2.68 8.94 -10.12
CA THR A 3 4.09 9.32 -10.23
C THR A 3 4.95 8.08 -10.07
N LEU A 4 5.82 7.84 -11.05
CA LEU A 4 6.76 6.74 -11.05
C LEU A 4 8.16 7.26 -10.69
N ILE A 5 8.80 6.63 -9.70
CA ILE A 5 10.19 6.91 -9.32
C ILE A 5 11.07 5.80 -9.87
N LEU A 6 11.93 6.16 -10.82
CA LEU A 6 12.87 5.26 -11.45
C LEU A 6 14.28 5.62 -11.06
N SER A 7 15.04 4.62 -10.64
CA SER A 7 16.50 4.76 -10.48
C SER A 7 17.13 3.38 -10.38
N MET A 8 18.47 3.36 -10.45
CA MET A 8 19.23 2.13 -10.25
C MET A 8 18.99 1.51 -8.86
N PRO A 9 19.16 0.19 -8.69
CA PRO A 9 19.17 -0.46 -7.38
C PRO A 9 20.14 0.25 -6.44
N GLY A 10 19.75 0.44 -5.17
CA GLY A 10 20.59 1.10 -4.18
C GLY A 10 20.62 2.63 -4.22
N ALA A 11 19.90 3.29 -5.12
CA ALA A 11 19.85 4.75 -5.22
C ALA A 11 18.98 5.44 -4.14
N GLY A 12 18.47 4.70 -3.15
CA GLY A 12 17.73 5.26 -2.01
C GLY A 12 16.23 5.46 -2.22
N LYS A 13 15.60 4.81 -3.22
CA LYS A 13 14.13 4.90 -3.47
C LYS A 13 13.32 4.57 -2.23
N THR A 14 13.54 3.40 -1.65
CA THR A 14 12.88 2.95 -0.41
C THR A 14 13.05 3.96 0.72
N THR A 15 14.26 4.51 0.89
CA THR A 15 14.56 5.55 1.89
C THR A 15 13.71 6.80 1.65
N LEU A 16 13.66 7.27 0.39
CA LEU A 16 12.84 8.43 0.01
C LEU A 16 11.36 8.18 0.27
N LEU A 17 10.83 7.03 -0.15
CA LEU A 17 9.43 6.67 0.05
C LEU A 17 9.07 6.59 1.55
N ARG A 18 9.93 5.98 2.36
CA ARG A 18 9.74 5.88 3.81
C ARG A 18 9.79 7.24 4.52
N LEU A 19 10.56 8.20 4.02
CA LEU A 19 10.59 9.55 4.56
C LEU A 19 9.26 10.30 4.39
N ILE A 20 8.44 9.92 3.40
CA ILE A 20 7.11 10.52 3.20
C ILE A 20 6.14 10.09 4.30
N LYS A 21 6.28 8.86 4.80
CA LYS A 21 5.49 8.32 5.91
C LYS A 21 6.35 8.30 7.17
N ASN A 22 6.14 9.28 8.04
CA ASN A 22 6.98 9.53 9.23
C ASN A 22 7.21 8.30 10.10
N GLU A 23 6.19 7.45 10.25
CA GLU A 23 6.25 6.23 11.07
C GLU A 23 7.23 5.19 10.52
N LEU A 24 7.58 5.29 9.23
CA LEU A 24 8.52 4.41 8.55
C LEU A 24 9.87 5.08 8.28
N ALA A 25 10.04 6.35 8.67
CA ALA A 25 11.25 7.09 8.39
C ALA A 25 12.47 6.43 9.04
N PRO A 26 13.56 6.19 8.30
CA PRO A 26 14.78 5.63 8.86
C PRO A 26 15.44 6.62 9.84
N ALA A 27 16.14 6.09 10.84
CA ALA A 27 16.93 6.90 11.75
C ALA A 27 18.07 7.60 10.99
N GLY A 28 18.33 8.88 11.31
CA GLY A 28 19.39 9.65 10.67
C GLY A 28 19.13 11.16 10.69
N GLN A 29 20.10 11.91 10.17
CA GLN A 29 19.93 13.36 9.97
C GLN A 29 19.12 13.60 8.69
N LYS A 30 18.06 14.37 8.80
CA LYS A 30 17.18 14.77 7.71
C LYS A 30 17.33 16.26 7.46
N SER A 31 17.49 16.65 6.19
CA SER A 31 17.46 18.04 5.78
C SER A 31 16.37 18.26 4.70
N GLY A 32 15.74 19.43 4.72
CA GLY A 32 14.61 19.72 3.84
C GLY A 32 13.26 19.47 4.51
N ARG A 33 12.18 19.64 3.74
CA ARG A 33 10.80 19.47 4.20
C ARG A 33 10.01 18.63 3.20
N ILE A 34 9.19 17.72 3.71
CA ILE A 34 8.23 16.96 2.92
C ILE A 34 6.84 17.51 3.26
N LEU A 35 6.10 17.91 2.25
CA LEU A 35 4.77 18.47 2.41
C LEU A 35 3.72 17.49 1.85
N TYR A 36 2.71 17.19 2.66
CA TYR A 36 1.51 16.50 2.26
C TYR A 36 0.31 17.44 2.39
N ALA A 37 -0.42 17.66 1.29
CA ALA A 37 -1.53 18.63 1.23
C ALA A 37 -1.14 20.04 1.75
N GLY A 38 0.10 20.48 1.47
CA GLY A 38 0.62 21.78 1.86
C GLY A 38 1.11 21.91 3.30
N LYS A 39 1.04 20.83 4.09
CA LYS A 39 1.53 20.80 5.49
C LYS A 39 2.73 19.87 5.61
N PRO A 40 3.72 20.18 6.47
CA PRO A 40 4.82 19.26 6.76
C PRO A 40 4.29 17.92 7.28
N THR A 41 4.82 16.82 6.75
CA THR A 41 4.41 15.47 7.19
C THR A 41 4.73 15.21 8.66
N GLU A 42 5.71 15.91 9.21
CA GLU A 42 6.16 15.84 10.60
C GLU A 42 5.16 16.44 11.59
N GLU A 43 4.26 17.33 11.12
CA GLU A 43 3.23 17.99 11.94
C GLU A 43 1.91 17.20 11.94
N ALA A 44 1.77 16.17 11.10
CA ALA A 44 0.60 15.32 11.10
C ALA A 44 0.60 14.40 12.33
N ASP A 45 -0.53 14.28 13.02
CA ASP A 45 -0.68 13.26 14.05
C ASP A 45 -0.61 11.86 13.42
N GLU A 46 -0.12 10.87 14.20
CA GLU A 46 0.11 9.51 13.72
C GLU A 46 -1.14 8.85 13.13
N LYS A 47 -2.31 9.07 13.74
CA LYS A 47 -3.58 8.47 13.26
C LYS A 47 -3.99 9.05 11.91
N THR A 48 -3.87 10.38 11.76
CA THR A 48 -4.18 11.06 10.50
C THR A 48 -3.19 10.64 9.42
N SER A 49 -1.88 10.57 9.72
CA SER A 49 -0.86 10.10 8.80
C SER A 49 -1.09 8.63 8.40
N ALA A 50 -1.34 7.76 9.38
CA ALA A 50 -1.59 6.34 9.16
C ALA A 50 -2.79 6.09 8.23
N ALA A 51 -3.86 6.87 8.39
CA ALA A 51 -5.05 6.76 7.56
C ALA A 51 -4.88 7.41 6.16
N ALA A 52 -4.23 8.58 6.08
CA ALA A 52 -4.16 9.37 4.86
C ALA A 52 -3.11 8.88 3.85
N ILE A 53 -2.02 8.29 4.33
CA ILE A 53 -0.89 7.82 3.52
C ILE A 53 -0.76 6.31 3.67
N GLY A 54 -1.21 5.57 2.66
CA GLY A 54 -1.02 4.12 2.58
C GLY A 54 0.38 3.77 2.10
N TYR A 55 0.96 2.71 2.64
CA TYR A 55 2.27 2.20 2.23
C TYR A 55 2.21 0.69 2.02
N VAL A 56 2.61 0.23 0.83
CA VAL A 56 2.73 -1.19 0.49
C VAL A 56 4.21 -1.52 0.35
N MET A 57 4.68 -2.46 1.14
CA MET A 57 6.09 -2.88 1.18
C MET A 57 6.41 -3.83 0.02
N GLN A 58 7.69 -3.89 -0.33
CA GLN A 58 8.23 -4.82 -1.32
C GLN A 58 7.99 -6.29 -0.93
N ASN A 59 8.18 -6.61 0.35
CA ASN A 59 7.96 -7.95 0.88
C ASN A 59 6.67 -8.00 1.70
N PRO A 60 5.61 -8.66 1.23
CA PRO A 60 4.35 -8.77 1.96
C PRO A 60 4.48 -9.52 3.29
N ASP A 61 5.42 -10.49 3.42
CA ASP A 61 5.65 -11.19 4.68
C ASP A 61 6.19 -10.27 5.79
N SER A 62 6.79 -9.14 5.44
CA SER A 62 7.22 -8.12 6.40
C SER A 62 6.09 -7.19 6.82
N GLN A 63 4.98 -7.18 6.08
CA GLN A 63 3.84 -6.31 6.31
C GLN A 63 2.68 -7.03 6.99
N ILE A 64 2.44 -8.30 6.64
CA ILE A 64 1.38 -9.13 7.22
C ILE A 64 1.76 -9.54 8.64
N VAL A 65 0.92 -9.23 9.62
CA VAL A 65 1.19 -9.45 11.04
C VAL A 65 0.23 -10.43 11.71
N THR A 66 -0.93 -10.70 11.11
CA THR A 66 -1.94 -11.62 11.68
C THR A 66 -1.94 -12.97 10.95
N ASP A 67 -2.53 -13.97 11.58
CA ASP A 67 -2.59 -15.34 11.05
C ASP A 67 -3.77 -15.59 10.09
N ARG A 68 -4.76 -14.66 10.03
CA ARG A 68 -5.97 -14.81 9.21
C ARG A 68 -6.22 -13.58 8.34
N VAL A 69 -6.70 -13.82 7.13
CA VAL A 69 -7.01 -12.76 6.15
C VAL A 69 -7.99 -11.72 6.70
N TYR A 70 -9.09 -12.15 7.34
CA TYR A 70 -10.04 -11.19 7.92
C TYR A 70 -9.41 -10.31 9.00
N SER A 71 -8.64 -10.91 9.91
CA SER A 71 -7.96 -10.18 10.98
C SER A 71 -6.95 -9.19 10.41
N GLU A 72 -6.24 -9.57 9.36
CA GLU A 72 -5.29 -8.70 8.68
C GLU A 72 -5.98 -7.48 8.05
N LEU A 73 -7.10 -7.69 7.36
CA LEU A 73 -7.90 -6.60 6.80
C LEU A 73 -8.46 -5.65 7.86
N ALA A 74 -8.83 -6.18 9.03
CA ALA A 74 -9.39 -5.39 10.13
C ALA A 74 -8.33 -4.65 10.95
N PHE A 75 -7.10 -5.17 11.02
CA PHE A 75 -6.05 -4.76 11.94
C PHE A 75 -5.78 -3.25 11.95
N GLY A 76 -5.62 -2.64 10.78
CA GLY A 76 -5.36 -1.19 10.68
C GLY A 76 -6.53 -0.35 11.22
N LEU A 77 -7.77 -0.76 10.95
CA LEU A 77 -8.97 -0.06 11.43
C LEU A 77 -9.16 -0.22 12.95
N GLU A 78 -8.84 -1.39 13.49
CA GLU A 78 -8.87 -1.65 14.93
C GLU A 78 -7.87 -0.75 15.67
N ASN A 79 -6.66 -0.63 15.16
CA ASN A 79 -5.63 0.26 15.73
C ASN A 79 -6.03 1.74 15.67
N LEU A 80 -6.81 2.14 14.69
CA LEU A 80 -7.37 3.49 14.61
C LEU A 80 -8.56 3.71 15.54
N GLY A 81 -9.07 2.66 16.20
CA GLY A 81 -10.23 2.71 17.08
C GLY A 81 -11.57 2.83 16.34
N VAL A 82 -11.64 2.35 15.11
CA VAL A 82 -12.88 2.34 14.33
C VAL A 82 -13.88 1.37 14.95
N PRO A 83 -15.19 1.72 15.08
CA PRO A 83 -16.21 0.82 15.62
C PRO A 83 -16.36 -0.47 14.82
N SER A 84 -16.63 -1.59 15.49
CA SER A 84 -16.66 -2.94 14.91
C SER A 84 -17.66 -3.11 13.75
N ASP A 85 -18.79 -2.42 13.77
CA ASP A 85 -19.78 -2.43 12.70
C ASP A 85 -19.26 -1.72 11.43
N ALA A 86 -18.54 -0.60 11.60
CA ALA A 86 -17.89 0.11 10.53
C ALA A 86 -16.72 -0.72 9.96
N ILE A 87 -15.94 -1.42 10.80
CA ILE A 87 -14.88 -2.33 10.36
C ILE A 87 -15.48 -3.43 9.50
N ARG A 88 -16.51 -4.14 9.97
CA ARG A 88 -17.15 -5.22 9.19
C ARG A 88 -17.62 -4.75 7.83
N ARG A 89 -18.24 -3.57 7.76
CA ARG A 89 -18.71 -3.00 6.49
C ARG A 89 -17.53 -2.70 5.56
N ARG A 90 -16.52 -1.95 6.01
CA ARG A 90 -15.38 -1.56 5.17
C ARG A 90 -14.57 -2.75 4.71
N VAL A 91 -14.32 -3.72 5.58
CA VAL A 91 -13.62 -4.96 5.24
C VAL A 91 -14.43 -5.75 4.20
N GLY A 92 -15.75 -5.88 4.37
CA GLY A 92 -16.61 -6.57 3.41
C GLY A 92 -16.63 -5.89 2.04
N GLU A 93 -16.80 -4.56 2.00
CA GLU A 93 -16.77 -3.77 0.77
C GLU A 93 -15.45 -3.93 0.02
N MET A 94 -14.34 -3.80 0.74
CA MET A 94 -13.00 -3.88 0.15
C MET A 94 -12.65 -5.30 -0.29
N ALA A 95 -13.00 -6.31 0.49
CA ALA A 95 -12.79 -7.71 0.11
C ALA A 95 -13.57 -8.11 -1.15
N ASN A 96 -14.80 -7.60 -1.30
CA ASN A 96 -15.58 -7.78 -2.53
C ASN A 96 -14.93 -7.03 -3.70
N TYR A 97 -14.47 -5.81 -3.49
CA TYR A 97 -13.78 -5.01 -4.52
C TYR A 97 -12.55 -5.72 -5.10
N PHE A 98 -11.75 -6.34 -4.22
CA PHE A 98 -10.55 -7.10 -4.59
C PHE A 98 -10.83 -8.55 -4.98
N GLY A 99 -12.06 -9.04 -4.83
CA GLY A 99 -12.43 -10.44 -5.11
C GLY A 99 -11.81 -11.45 -4.14
N ILE A 100 -11.57 -11.05 -2.88
CA ILE A 100 -10.91 -11.86 -1.84
C ILE A 100 -11.83 -12.22 -0.67
N ALA A 101 -13.13 -12.00 -0.80
CA ALA A 101 -14.10 -12.31 0.27
C ALA A 101 -14.06 -13.78 0.71
N ASP A 102 -13.84 -14.70 -0.24
CA ASP A 102 -13.74 -16.14 0.04
C ASP A 102 -12.46 -16.52 0.83
N TRP A 103 -11.52 -15.57 0.98
CA TRP A 103 -10.29 -15.81 1.72
C TRP A 103 -10.39 -15.52 3.22
N PHE A 104 -11.48 -14.94 3.70
CA PHE A 104 -11.61 -14.48 5.10
C PHE A 104 -11.18 -15.50 6.15
N ARG A 105 -11.48 -16.79 5.92
CA ARG A 105 -11.17 -17.87 6.84
C ARG A 105 -9.80 -18.51 6.60
N LYS A 106 -9.14 -18.19 5.48
CA LYS A 106 -7.80 -18.73 5.18
C LYS A 106 -6.78 -18.15 6.13
N LYS A 107 -5.76 -18.93 6.39
CA LYS A 107 -4.56 -18.44 7.06
C LYS A 107 -3.71 -17.66 6.06
N THR A 108 -3.06 -16.61 6.53
CA THR A 108 -2.20 -15.76 5.69
C THR A 108 -1.01 -16.51 5.12
N ASN A 109 -0.49 -17.54 5.82
CA ASN A 109 0.60 -18.39 5.35
C ASN A 109 0.18 -19.39 4.28
N GLU A 110 -1.12 -19.60 4.03
CA GLU A 110 -1.64 -20.46 2.94
C GLU A 110 -1.71 -19.72 1.60
N LEU A 111 -1.48 -18.40 1.60
CA LEU A 111 -1.55 -17.57 0.41
C LEU A 111 -0.26 -17.63 -0.40
N SER A 112 -0.38 -17.62 -1.74
CA SER A 112 0.77 -17.42 -2.64
C SER A 112 1.36 -16.02 -2.49
N GLY A 113 2.57 -15.79 -3.02
CA GLY A 113 3.21 -14.47 -2.99
C GLY A 113 2.36 -13.37 -3.60
N GLY A 114 1.75 -13.61 -4.77
CA GLY A 114 0.83 -12.66 -5.41
C GLY A 114 -0.44 -12.40 -4.59
N GLN A 115 -0.99 -13.45 -3.96
CA GLN A 115 -2.14 -13.30 -3.07
C GLN A 115 -1.81 -12.50 -1.81
N LYS A 116 -0.63 -12.71 -1.22
CA LYS A 116 -0.15 -11.92 -0.07
C LYS A 116 0.04 -10.44 -0.44
N GLN A 117 0.59 -10.18 -1.63
CA GLN A 117 0.78 -8.81 -2.11
C GLN A 117 -0.57 -8.11 -2.34
N LEU A 118 -1.54 -8.82 -2.93
CA LEU A 118 -2.89 -8.32 -3.10
C LEU A 118 -3.59 -8.07 -1.75
N LEU A 119 -3.40 -8.97 -0.77
CA LEU A 119 -3.89 -8.79 0.60
C LEU A 119 -3.27 -7.54 1.24
N SER A 120 -1.95 -7.35 1.15
CA SER A 120 -1.26 -6.16 1.68
C SER A 120 -1.83 -4.87 1.08
N LEU A 121 -2.09 -4.85 -0.22
CA LEU A 121 -2.75 -3.72 -0.88
C LEU A 121 -4.17 -3.51 -0.36
N ALA A 122 -4.97 -4.57 -0.24
CA ALA A 122 -6.34 -4.50 0.28
C ALA A 122 -6.38 -3.97 1.72
N CYS A 123 -5.46 -4.41 2.60
CA CYS A 123 -5.35 -3.92 3.98
C CYS A 123 -5.06 -2.43 4.06
N VAL A 124 -4.24 -1.91 3.15
CA VAL A 124 -3.99 -0.46 3.07
C VAL A 124 -5.23 0.27 2.55
N MET A 125 -5.92 -0.29 1.54
CA MET A 125 -7.08 0.34 0.92
C MET A 125 -8.33 0.37 1.82
N VAL A 126 -8.48 -0.57 2.76
CA VAL A 126 -9.54 -0.56 3.77
C VAL A 126 -9.52 0.74 4.60
N MET A 127 -8.34 1.33 4.79
CA MET A 127 -8.16 2.58 5.52
C MET A 127 -8.56 3.82 4.69
N GLN A 128 -8.83 3.66 3.41
CA GLN A 128 -9.23 4.71 2.46
C GLN A 128 -8.20 5.86 2.37
N PRO A 129 -6.93 5.56 2.07
CA PRO A 129 -5.88 6.57 1.96
C PRO A 129 -6.15 7.53 0.80
N ARG A 130 -5.54 8.71 0.85
CA ARG A 130 -5.52 9.68 -0.26
C ARG A 130 -4.26 9.59 -1.10
N LEU A 131 -3.18 9.09 -0.51
CA LEU A 131 -1.91 8.81 -1.16
C LEU A 131 -1.56 7.34 -0.91
N LEU A 132 -1.28 6.62 -1.98
CA LEU A 132 -0.79 5.25 -1.94
C LEU A 132 0.66 5.21 -2.39
N ILE A 133 1.55 4.77 -1.52
CA ILE A 133 2.96 4.58 -1.80
C ILE A 133 3.22 3.08 -1.96
N LEU A 134 3.88 2.69 -3.03
CA LEU A 134 4.26 1.31 -3.29
C LEU A 134 5.77 1.23 -3.56
N ASP A 135 6.44 0.41 -2.78
CA ASP A 135 7.88 0.21 -2.84
C ASP A 135 8.18 -1.16 -3.47
N GLU A 136 8.48 -1.15 -4.76
CA GLU A 136 8.78 -2.35 -5.59
C GLU A 136 7.76 -3.50 -5.42
N PRO A 137 6.45 -3.23 -5.53
CA PRO A 137 5.42 -4.20 -5.16
C PRO A 137 5.39 -5.44 -6.05
N THR A 138 5.99 -5.39 -7.25
CA THR A 138 6.04 -6.53 -8.19
C THR A 138 7.36 -7.28 -8.14
N GLY A 139 8.34 -6.81 -7.37
CA GLY A 139 9.70 -7.33 -7.38
C GLY A 139 9.85 -8.82 -7.06
N GLN A 140 8.91 -9.39 -6.27
CA GLN A 140 8.91 -10.81 -5.88
C GLN A 140 7.83 -11.64 -6.59
N LEU A 141 7.09 -11.03 -7.52
CA LEU A 141 6.01 -11.69 -8.24
C LEU A 141 6.50 -12.31 -9.56
N ASP A 142 5.87 -13.42 -9.93
CA ASP A 142 5.99 -13.93 -11.30
C ASP A 142 5.33 -12.93 -12.29
N PRO A 143 5.65 -13.01 -13.60
CA PRO A 143 5.15 -12.04 -14.58
C PRO A 143 3.63 -11.93 -14.65
N ILE A 144 2.90 -13.03 -14.46
CA ILE A 144 1.43 -13.04 -14.52
C ILE A 144 0.86 -12.31 -13.31
N ALA A 145 1.32 -12.68 -12.10
CA ALA A 145 0.90 -12.02 -10.86
C ALA A 145 1.28 -10.53 -10.84
N ALA A 146 2.43 -10.17 -11.41
CA ALA A 146 2.85 -8.77 -11.55
C ALA A 146 1.89 -7.99 -12.46
N ALA A 147 1.55 -8.52 -13.64
CA ALA A 147 0.61 -7.90 -14.56
C ALA A 147 -0.78 -7.72 -13.93
N ASP A 148 -1.30 -8.73 -13.23
CA ASP A 148 -2.59 -8.67 -12.54
C ASP A 148 -2.58 -7.63 -11.41
N PHE A 149 -1.47 -7.52 -10.67
CA PHE A 149 -1.30 -6.52 -9.63
C PHE A 149 -1.30 -5.09 -10.20
N ILE A 150 -0.57 -4.85 -11.29
CA ILE A 150 -0.54 -3.55 -11.98
C ILE A 150 -1.91 -3.20 -12.56
N ALA A 151 -2.62 -4.14 -13.18
CA ALA A 151 -3.98 -3.93 -13.65
C ALA A 151 -4.94 -3.53 -12.50
N THR A 152 -4.77 -4.13 -11.33
CA THR A 152 -5.51 -3.78 -10.11
C THR A 152 -5.20 -2.35 -9.66
N LEU A 153 -3.92 -1.93 -9.66
CA LEU A 153 -3.53 -0.55 -9.34
C LEU A 153 -4.14 0.47 -10.32
N GLN A 154 -4.14 0.16 -11.61
CA GLN A 154 -4.78 1.01 -12.62
C GLN A 154 -6.28 1.17 -12.36
N LYS A 155 -6.95 0.07 -12.03
CA LYS A 155 -8.37 0.09 -11.68
C LYS A 155 -8.63 0.99 -10.47
N ILE A 156 -7.88 0.82 -9.38
CA ILE A 156 -7.97 1.63 -8.15
C ILE A 156 -7.79 3.11 -8.47
N ASN A 157 -6.73 3.46 -9.19
CA ASN A 157 -6.43 4.85 -9.54
C ASN A 157 -7.57 5.49 -10.34
N ARG A 158 -8.10 4.77 -11.33
CA ARG A 158 -9.17 5.26 -12.22
C ARG A 158 -10.51 5.40 -11.51
N GLU A 159 -10.88 4.40 -10.69
CA GLU A 159 -12.19 4.36 -10.04
C GLU A 159 -12.26 5.19 -8.76
N LEU A 160 -11.17 5.24 -7.99
CA LEU A 160 -11.14 5.93 -6.70
C LEU A 160 -10.44 7.29 -6.74
N GLY A 161 -9.85 7.68 -7.87
CA GLY A 161 -9.15 8.97 -8.01
C GLY A 161 -7.95 9.13 -7.08
N LEU A 162 -7.36 8.02 -6.64
CA LEU A 162 -6.27 7.96 -5.67
C LEU A 162 -4.95 8.42 -6.31
N THR A 163 -4.17 9.22 -5.59
CA THR A 163 -2.80 9.52 -5.99
C THR A 163 -1.90 8.33 -5.66
N VAL A 164 -1.17 7.84 -6.66
CA VAL A 164 -0.25 6.70 -6.52
C VAL A 164 1.19 7.16 -6.73
N LEU A 165 2.06 6.80 -5.80
CA LEU A 165 3.51 6.96 -5.90
C LEU A 165 4.15 5.57 -5.91
N LEU A 166 4.77 5.21 -7.02
CA LEU A 166 5.29 3.88 -7.27
C LEU A 166 6.80 3.93 -7.50
N ALA A 167 7.57 3.14 -6.75
CA ALA A 167 8.94 2.83 -7.08
C ALA A 167 9.02 1.42 -7.66
N GLU A 168 9.62 1.28 -8.82
CA GLU A 168 9.76 0.00 -9.52
C GLU A 168 11.04 -0.08 -10.36
N HIS A 169 11.43 -1.30 -10.70
CA HIS A 169 12.53 -1.61 -11.61
C HIS A 169 12.08 -2.17 -12.96
N ARG A 170 10.89 -2.78 -13.02
CA ARG A 170 10.34 -3.38 -14.24
C ARG A 170 9.59 -2.33 -15.05
N LEU A 171 10.34 -1.60 -15.91
CA LEU A 171 9.84 -0.45 -16.65
C LEU A 171 8.80 -0.80 -17.72
N GLU A 172 8.97 -1.91 -18.40
CA GLU A 172 8.17 -2.27 -19.58
C GLU A 172 6.69 -2.49 -19.23
N GLU A 173 6.39 -2.96 -18.01
CA GLU A 173 5.04 -3.24 -17.55
C GLU A 173 4.33 -1.99 -16.99
N ILE A 174 5.09 -0.98 -16.56
CA ILE A 174 4.58 0.15 -15.75
C ILE A 174 4.56 1.46 -16.53
N PHE A 175 5.44 1.61 -17.54
CA PHE A 175 5.53 2.84 -18.32
C PHE A 175 4.19 3.30 -18.93
N PRO A 176 3.29 2.40 -19.40
CA PRO A 176 1.98 2.78 -19.92
C PRO A 176 1.01 3.34 -18.86
N VAL A 177 1.35 3.22 -17.58
CA VAL A 177 0.46 3.51 -16.43
C VAL A 177 0.80 4.80 -15.72
N ALA A 178 2.01 5.30 -15.92
CA ALA A 178 2.50 6.50 -15.25
C ALA A 178 2.09 7.78 -15.99
N ASP A 179 1.64 8.79 -15.24
CA ASP A 179 1.41 10.15 -15.77
C ASP A 179 2.73 10.95 -15.83
N ARG A 180 3.71 10.58 -14.99
CA ARG A 180 5.05 11.17 -14.86
C ARG A 180 6.06 10.13 -14.43
#